data_9170f8da7a432fec09e1009cb510fcfb
#
_entry.id   9170f8da7a432fec09e1009cb510fcfb
#
_cell.length_a   1.000
_cell.length_b   1.000
_cell.length_c   1.000
_cell.angle_alpha   90.00
_cell.angle_beta   90.00
_cell.angle_gamma   90.00
#
_symmetry.space_group_name_H-M   'P 1'
#
loop_
_entity.id
_entity.type
_entity.pdbx_description
1 polymer ?
#
loop_
_entity_poly.entity_id
_entity_poly.type
_entity_poly.pdbx_seq_one_letter_code
_entity_poly.pdbx_strand_id
1 'polypeptide(L)'
;PAELEKIKALATEQDVDQSVIKLMNIRGYANVRNMCIYTAYILGAEMAMLIDDDELFEKEDFVDLASQYIGGRLYGKTIDGVAGYYLNKYGNYYDDVDIEPWMTYWDRFGFKGKAFDKIIGQEPRIKLTPFAFGGAMIIHRNLFKTVPFDPNVTRGEDIDYLINAKMFGFHFFLDRELSIKHLPPKK
;
A
#
# COMPACT_ATOMS: atom_id res chain seq x y z
N PRO A 1 -17.96 -10.63 10.96
CA PRO A 1 -19.29 -10.37 11.41
C PRO A 1 -20.34 -10.74 10.36
N ALA A 2 -21.63 -10.45 10.62
CA ALA A 2 -22.76 -10.94 9.84
C ALA A 2 -22.66 -10.68 8.32
N GLU A 3 -22.09 -9.56 7.90
CA GLU A 3 -21.97 -9.22 6.47
C GLU A 3 -20.96 -10.13 5.74
N LEU A 4 -19.87 -10.50 6.38
CA LEU A 4 -18.90 -11.45 5.81
C LEU A 4 -19.53 -12.83 5.60
N GLU A 5 -20.36 -13.29 6.53
CA GLU A 5 -21.05 -14.59 6.40
C GLU A 5 -22.08 -14.57 5.27
N LYS A 6 -22.75 -13.43 5.05
CA LYS A 6 -23.63 -13.26 3.87
C LYS A 6 -22.85 -13.34 2.56
N ILE A 7 -21.67 -12.68 2.49
CA ILE A 7 -20.80 -12.72 1.30
C ILE A 7 -20.34 -14.15 1.04
N LYS A 8 -19.93 -14.90 2.07
CA LYS A 8 -19.56 -16.32 1.94
C LYS A 8 -20.70 -17.20 1.47
N ALA A 9 -21.92 -16.96 1.98
CA ALA A 9 -23.11 -17.69 1.54
C ALA A 9 -23.38 -17.43 0.05
N LEU A 10 -23.34 -16.16 -0.39
CA LEU A 10 -23.50 -15.82 -1.80
C LEU A 10 -22.39 -16.43 -2.68
N ALA A 11 -21.15 -16.44 -2.22
CA ALA A 11 -20.05 -17.07 -2.93
C ALA A 11 -20.27 -18.59 -3.08
N THR A 12 -20.80 -19.23 -2.05
CA THR A 12 -21.18 -20.66 -2.10
C THR A 12 -22.29 -20.91 -3.10
N GLU A 13 -23.32 -20.06 -3.14
CA GLU A 13 -24.43 -20.15 -4.10
C GLU A 13 -23.94 -19.95 -5.56
N GLN A 14 -22.83 -19.24 -5.76
CA GLN A 14 -22.21 -19.01 -7.07
C GLN A 14 -21.12 -20.05 -7.41
N ASP A 15 -21.09 -21.20 -6.74
CA ASP A 15 -20.14 -22.29 -6.95
C ASP A 15 -18.66 -21.87 -6.82
N VAL A 16 -18.35 -20.84 -6.02
CA VAL A 16 -16.96 -20.46 -5.72
C VAL A 16 -16.29 -21.57 -4.92
N ASP A 17 -15.06 -21.93 -5.28
CA ASP A 17 -14.30 -22.96 -4.62
C ASP A 17 -14.21 -22.72 -3.11
N GLN A 18 -14.46 -23.76 -2.31
CA GLN A 18 -14.45 -23.70 -0.85
C GLN A 18 -13.07 -23.30 -0.27
N SER A 19 -11.98 -23.59 -0.98
CA SER A 19 -10.64 -23.13 -0.60
C SER A 19 -10.52 -21.60 -0.66
N VAL A 20 -11.15 -20.97 -1.67
CA VAL A 20 -11.21 -19.51 -1.83
C VAL A 20 -12.11 -18.89 -0.77
N ILE A 21 -13.28 -19.48 -0.52
CA ILE A 21 -14.22 -18.99 0.51
C ILE A 21 -13.58 -19.01 1.91
N LYS A 22 -12.75 -20.01 2.23
CA LYS A 22 -12.00 -20.07 3.48
C LYS A 22 -11.00 -18.93 3.68
N LEU A 23 -10.46 -18.39 2.58
CA LEU A 23 -9.56 -17.23 2.62
C LEU A 23 -10.29 -15.91 2.84
N MET A 24 -11.62 -15.87 2.63
CA MET A 24 -12.44 -14.69 2.85
C MET A 24 -12.61 -14.44 4.34
N ASN A 25 -11.78 -13.59 4.90
CA ASN A 25 -11.84 -13.17 6.30
C ASN A 25 -11.34 -11.72 6.45
N ILE A 26 -11.60 -11.11 7.59
CA ILE A 26 -11.23 -9.73 7.92
C ILE A 26 -10.11 -9.66 8.98
N ARG A 27 -9.38 -10.74 9.18
CA ARG A 27 -8.27 -10.81 10.13
C ARG A 27 -6.95 -10.70 9.38
N GLY A 28 -6.03 -9.91 9.93
CA GLY A 28 -4.72 -9.64 9.32
C GLY A 28 -4.78 -8.58 8.23
N TYR A 29 -3.65 -7.93 8.01
CA TYR A 29 -3.51 -6.78 7.11
C TYR A 29 -3.92 -7.10 5.67
N ALA A 30 -3.41 -8.19 5.10
CA ALA A 30 -3.72 -8.59 3.72
C ALA A 30 -5.22 -8.77 3.48
N ASN A 31 -5.93 -9.43 4.42
CA ASN A 31 -7.37 -9.65 4.28
C ASN A 31 -8.19 -8.35 4.39
N VAL A 32 -7.81 -7.45 5.30
CA VAL A 32 -8.45 -6.13 5.42
C VAL A 32 -8.25 -5.34 4.13
N ARG A 33 -7.04 -5.31 3.58
CA ARG A 33 -6.73 -4.64 2.31
C ARG A 33 -7.49 -5.26 1.13
N ASN A 34 -7.62 -6.59 1.10
CA ASN A 34 -8.45 -7.28 0.10
C ASN A 34 -9.92 -6.84 0.19
N MET A 35 -10.46 -6.69 1.39
CA MET A 35 -11.83 -6.17 1.55
C MET A 35 -11.97 -4.73 1.06
N CYS A 36 -10.96 -3.88 1.27
CA CYS A 36 -10.95 -2.51 0.75
C CYS A 36 -10.96 -2.48 -0.78
N ILE A 37 -10.05 -3.20 -1.44
CA ILE A 37 -9.98 -3.21 -2.92
C ILE A 37 -11.19 -3.92 -3.54
N TYR A 38 -11.73 -4.95 -2.89
CA TYR A 38 -12.95 -5.62 -3.32
C TYR A 38 -14.17 -4.71 -3.23
N THR A 39 -14.27 -3.92 -2.16
CA THR A 39 -15.32 -2.89 -2.02
C THR A 39 -15.19 -1.83 -3.13
N ALA A 40 -13.99 -1.34 -3.40
CA ALA A 40 -13.72 -0.42 -4.49
C ALA A 40 -14.14 -1.01 -5.86
N TYR A 41 -13.87 -2.30 -6.08
CA TYR A 41 -14.29 -3.02 -7.28
C TYR A 41 -15.81 -3.05 -7.45
N ILE A 42 -16.55 -3.43 -6.40
CA ILE A 42 -18.03 -3.49 -6.40
C ILE A 42 -18.63 -2.11 -6.65
N LEU A 43 -18.08 -1.06 -6.05
CA LEU A 43 -18.55 0.31 -6.23
C LEU A 43 -18.19 0.92 -7.60
N GLY A 44 -17.48 0.18 -8.44
CA GLY A 44 -17.10 0.67 -9.76
C GLY A 44 -16.00 1.72 -9.73
N ALA A 45 -15.23 1.84 -8.63
CA ALA A 45 -14.18 2.83 -8.51
C ALA A 45 -13.06 2.62 -9.54
N GLU A 46 -12.52 3.72 -10.06
CA GLU A 46 -11.37 3.69 -10.99
C GLU A 46 -10.04 3.56 -10.24
N MET A 47 -9.99 4.00 -8.99
CA MET A 47 -8.83 3.85 -8.12
C MET A 47 -9.27 3.55 -6.68
N ALA A 48 -8.40 2.90 -5.92
CA ALA A 48 -8.53 2.69 -4.50
C ALA A 48 -7.34 3.33 -3.79
N MET A 49 -7.61 4.11 -2.74
CA MET A 49 -6.60 4.66 -1.85
C MET A 49 -6.67 3.89 -0.53
N LEU A 50 -5.57 3.26 -0.14
CA LEU A 50 -5.43 2.55 1.13
C LEU A 50 -4.77 3.47 2.14
N ILE A 51 -5.39 3.59 3.31
CA ILE A 51 -4.97 4.45 4.41
C ILE A 51 -5.14 3.67 5.70
N ASP A 52 -4.19 3.79 6.62
CA ASP A 52 -4.29 3.20 7.96
C ASP A 52 -4.95 4.19 8.93
N ASP A 53 -5.53 3.70 10.02
CA ASP A 53 -6.34 4.49 10.98
C ASP A 53 -5.51 5.40 11.92
N ASP A 54 -4.19 5.27 11.90
CA ASP A 54 -3.24 6.09 12.63
C ASP A 54 -2.50 7.10 11.73
N GLU A 55 -3.09 7.45 10.58
CA GLU A 55 -2.52 8.35 9.60
C GLU A 55 -3.31 9.67 9.47
N LEU A 56 -2.59 10.75 9.18
CA LEU A 56 -3.16 12.07 8.98
C LEU A 56 -2.68 12.68 7.66
N PHE A 57 -3.61 13.23 6.89
CA PHE A 57 -3.29 14.08 5.75
C PHE A 57 -2.85 15.45 6.23
N GLU A 58 -1.70 15.93 5.74
CA GLU A 58 -1.22 17.28 6.01
C GLU A 58 -1.57 18.25 4.87
N LYS A 59 -1.88 17.73 3.68
CA LYS A 59 -2.24 18.51 2.49
C LYS A 59 -3.73 18.38 2.21
N GLU A 60 -4.42 19.50 2.02
CA GLU A 60 -5.85 19.52 1.68
C GLU A 60 -6.12 18.95 0.28
N ASP A 61 -5.17 19.08 -0.65
CA ASP A 61 -5.22 18.61 -2.02
C ASP A 61 -4.66 17.18 -2.22
N PHE A 62 -4.47 16.43 -1.13
CA PHE A 62 -3.84 15.10 -1.18
C PHE A 62 -4.54 14.14 -2.16
N VAL A 63 -5.87 14.13 -2.18
CA VAL A 63 -6.65 13.26 -3.07
C VAL A 63 -6.47 13.66 -4.54
N ASP A 64 -6.42 14.96 -4.83
CA ASP A 64 -6.19 15.48 -6.17
C ASP A 64 -4.78 15.12 -6.65
N LEU A 65 -3.77 15.28 -5.79
CA LEU A 65 -2.40 14.87 -6.07
C LEU A 65 -2.30 13.36 -6.32
N ALA A 66 -2.95 12.55 -5.50
CA ALA A 66 -2.96 11.10 -5.60
C ALA A 66 -3.57 10.62 -6.92
N SER A 67 -4.62 11.29 -7.40
CA SER A 67 -5.32 10.96 -8.65
C SER A 67 -4.59 11.45 -9.90
N GLN A 68 -3.67 12.39 -9.78
CA GLN A 68 -3.07 13.10 -10.91
C GLN A 68 -2.38 12.20 -11.93
N TYR A 69 -1.72 11.14 -11.49
CA TYR A 69 -0.89 10.29 -12.34
C TYR A 69 -1.41 8.87 -12.51
N ILE A 70 -2.30 8.41 -11.62
CA ILE A 70 -2.81 7.04 -11.64
C ILE A 70 -3.53 6.75 -12.97
N GLY A 71 -3.26 5.59 -13.56
CA GLY A 71 -3.80 5.20 -14.87
C GLY A 71 -3.11 5.84 -16.07
N GLY A 72 -2.23 6.84 -15.86
CA GLY A 72 -1.42 7.47 -16.89
C GLY A 72 -0.24 6.60 -17.37
N ARG A 73 0.65 7.20 -18.15
CA ARG A 73 1.88 6.55 -18.65
C ARG A 73 3.10 7.42 -18.41
N LEU A 74 4.17 6.79 -17.93
CA LEU A 74 5.46 7.43 -17.75
C LEU A 74 6.59 6.44 -18.10
N TYR A 75 7.62 6.90 -18.81
CA TYR A 75 8.75 6.07 -19.29
C TYR A 75 8.29 4.82 -20.06
N GLY A 76 7.23 4.93 -20.86
CA GLY A 76 6.67 3.83 -21.63
C GLY A 76 5.87 2.80 -20.82
N LYS A 77 5.71 3.00 -19.50
CA LYS A 77 5.00 2.13 -18.57
C LYS A 77 3.69 2.76 -18.10
N THR A 78 2.68 1.93 -17.84
CA THR A 78 1.45 2.37 -17.15
C THR A 78 1.75 2.65 -15.69
N ILE A 79 1.07 3.63 -15.11
CA ILE A 79 1.10 3.92 -13.67
C ILE A 79 -0.09 3.20 -13.05
N ASP A 80 0.14 1.95 -12.64
CA ASP A 80 -0.91 1.07 -12.11
C ASP A 80 -1.05 1.21 -10.60
N GLY A 81 0.00 1.70 -9.94
CA GLY A 81 0.00 2.06 -8.54
C GLY A 81 0.88 3.29 -8.28
N VAL A 82 0.46 4.11 -7.34
CA VAL A 82 1.24 5.24 -6.83
C VAL A 82 1.46 5.02 -5.34
N ALA A 83 2.72 5.08 -4.92
CA ALA A 83 3.11 5.02 -3.52
C ALA A 83 3.39 6.42 -3.00
N GLY A 84 2.80 6.74 -1.86
CA GLY A 84 3.26 7.81 -1.00
C GLY A 84 4.31 7.32 0.00
N TYR A 85 4.62 8.13 0.99
CA TYR A 85 5.54 7.77 2.06
C TYR A 85 5.12 8.38 3.40
N TYR A 86 5.63 7.77 4.47
CA TYR A 86 5.32 8.19 5.82
C TYR A 86 6.25 9.28 6.32
N LEU A 87 5.68 10.28 6.98
CA LEU A 87 6.38 11.21 7.83
C LEU A 87 6.10 10.86 9.29
N ASN A 88 7.14 10.88 10.11
CA ASN A 88 6.98 10.76 11.56
C ASN A 88 6.40 12.04 12.17
N LYS A 89 6.18 12.06 13.49
CA LYS A 89 5.65 13.23 14.21
C LYS A 89 6.47 14.52 14.05
N TYR A 90 7.73 14.42 13.62
CA TYR A 90 8.63 15.56 13.39
C TYR A 90 8.69 16.00 11.92
N GLY A 91 7.92 15.36 11.03
CA GLY A 91 7.91 15.65 9.61
C GLY A 91 9.08 15.02 8.82
N ASN A 92 9.73 14.00 9.37
CA ASN A 92 10.80 13.28 8.72
C ASN A 92 10.34 11.90 8.24
N TYR A 93 10.88 11.41 7.12
CA TYR A 93 10.67 10.04 6.63
C TYR A 93 11.68 9.03 7.20
N TYR A 94 12.51 9.45 8.16
CA TYR A 94 13.41 8.58 8.92
C TYR A 94 12.67 7.95 10.10
N ASP A 95 13.08 6.74 10.47
CA ASP A 95 12.61 6.12 11.69
C ASP A 95 13.12 6.90 12.91
N ASP A 96 12.22 7.20 13.83
CA ASP A 96 12.54 7.76 15.14
C ASP A 96 12.84 6.59 16.10
N VAL A 97 14.07 6.11 16.08
CA VAL A 97 14.49 4.94 16.85
C VAL A 97 15.62 5.32 17.80
N ASP A 98 15.43 5.02 19.08
CA ASP A 98 16.51 5.06 20.06
C ASP A 98 17.57 4.02 19.66
N ILE A 99 18.82 4.48 19.50
CA ILE A 99 19.92 3.62 19.10
C ILE A 99 20.40 2.84 20.32
N GLU A 100 20.08 1.56 20.36
CA GLU A 100 20.59 0.64 21.36
C GLU A 100 22.06 0.29 21.09
N PRO A 101 22.89 0.02 22.13
CA PRO A 101 24.33 -0.26 21.98
C PRO A 101 24.64 -1.39 20.97
N TRP A 102 23.83 -2.41 20.89
CA TRP A 102 24.01 -3.53 19.95
C TRP A 102 23.75 -3.13 18.48
N MET A 103 22.99 -2.07 18.22
CA MET A 103 22.70 -1.56 16.87
C MET A 103 23.94 -0.96 16.21
N THR A 104 24.97 -0.63 16.99
CA THR A 104 26.24 -0.12 16.45
C THR A 104 27.00 -1.16 15.61
N TYR A 105 26.73 -2.45 15.82
CA TYR A 105 27.32 -3.54 15.04
C TYR A 105 26.62 -3.76 13.69
N TRP A 106 25.42 -3.25 13.54
CA TRP A 106 24.64 -3.36 12.31
C TRP A 106 23.77 -2.12 12.10
N ASP A 107 24.27 -1.19 11.31
CA ASP A 107 23.62 0.10 11.02
C ASP A 107 22.43 -0.08 10.05
N ARG A 108 21.46 -0.91 10.45
CA ARG A 108 20.23 -1.17 9.70
C ARG A 108 19.47 0.11 9.39
N PHE A 109 19.39 1.03 10.34
CA PHE A 109 18.61 2.26 10.23
C PHE A 109 19.31 3.28 9.33
N GLY A 110 20.63 3.40 9.42
CA GLY A 110 21.40 4.24 8.51
C GLY A 110 21.34 3.75 7.06
N PHE A 111 21.37 2.43 6.83
CA PHE A 111 21.16 1.88 5.47
C PHE A 111 19.77 2.15 4.95
N LYS A 112 18.72 2.01 5.77
CA LYS A 112 17.34 2.32 5.41
C LYS A 112 17.19 3.82 5.08
N GLY A 113 17.74 4.70 5.90
CA GLY A 113 17.75 6.14 5.67
C GLY A 113 18.38 6.51 4.32
N LYS A 114 19.58 5.97 4.02
CA LYS A 114 20.25 6.19 2.72
C LYS A 114 19.44 5.67 1.53
N ALA A 115 18.75 4.55 1.69
CA ALA A 115 17.86 4.03 0.64
C ALA A 115 16.66 4.96 0.43
N PHE A 116 16.06 5.45 1.49
CA PHE A 116 14.96 6.42 1.41
C PHE A 116 15.40 7.75 0.81
N ASP A 117 16.59 8.26 1.15
CA ASP A 117 17.17 9.46 0.52
C ASP A 117 17.27 9.32 -1.01
N LYS A 118 17.67 8.16 -1.49
CA LYS A 118 17.76 7.89 -2.93
C LYS A 118 16.41 7.87 -3.62
N ILE A 119 15.38 7.41 -2.92
CA ILE A 119 14.06 7.21 -3.53
C ILE A 119 13.15 8.39 -3.24
N ILE A 120 13.04 8.84 -1.99
CA ILE A 120 12.17 9.94 -1.59
C ILE A 120 12.87 11.27 -1.80
N GLY A 121 14.14 11.40 -1.36
CA GLY A 121 14.89 12.66 -1.31
C GLY A 121 15.33 13.24 -2.66
N GLN A 122 15.38 12.45 -3.73
CA GLN A 122 15.94 12.86 -5.01
C GLN A 122 14.89 13.04 -6.12
N GLU A 123 15.22 13.88 -7.12
CA GLU A 123 14.43 14.01 -8.36
C GLU A 123 14.48 12.72 -9.21
N PRO A 124 13.50 12.48 -10.09
CA PRO A 124 12.32 13.31 -10.35
C PRO A 124 11.20 13.11 -9.31
N ARG A 125 10.14 13.96 -9.35
CA ARG A 125 8.97 13.85 -8.47
C ARG A 125 8.34 12.46 -8.54
N ILE A 126 8.05 12.01 -9.77
CA ILE A 126 7.46 10.68 -10.03
C ILE A 126 8.53 9.74 -10.55
N LYS A 127 8.69 8.59 -9.92
CA LYS A 127 9.69 7.59 -10.31
C LYS A 127 9.25 6.16 -9.97
N LEU A 128 9.77 5.18 -10.70
CA LEU A 128 9.58 3.77 -10.37
C LEU A 128 10.06 3.49 -8.94
N THR A 129 9.29 2.74 -8.18
CA THR A 129 9.64 2.40 -6.80
C THR A 129 9.73 0.88 -6.60
N PRO A 130 10.70 0.41 -5.79
CA PRO A 130 10.77 -0.97 -5.33
C PRO A 130 9.98 -1.22 -4.05
N PHE A 131 9.37 -0.19 -3.46
CA PHE A 131 8.57 -0.32 -2.25
C PHE A 131 7.32 0.58 -2.28
N ALA A 132 6.33 0.24 -1.46
CA ALA A 132 5.20 1.07 -1.08
C ALA A 132 4.91 0.85 0.40
N PHE A 133 4.26 1.80 1.02
CA PHE A 133 3.70 1.66 2.36
C PHE A 133 2.21 1.37 2.22
N GLY A 134 1.74 0.37 2.93
CA GLY A 134 0.38 -0.12 2.78
C GLY A 134 -0.70 0.93 3.05
N GLY A 135 -0.49 1.86 3.98
CA GLY A 135 -1.38 2.97 4.28
C GLY A 135 -1.15 4.23 3.42
N ALA A 136 -0.18 4.20 2.49
CA ALA A 136 0.07 5.30 1.55
C ALA A 136 0.12 4.77 0.12
N MET A 137 -0.87 3.95 -0.26
CA MET A 137 -0.89 3.23 -1.54
C MET A 137 -2.17 3.56 -2.32
N ILE A 138 -1.99 4.05 -3.52
CA ILE A 138 -3.07 4.28 -4.48
C ILE A 138 -2.96 3.25 -5.59
N ILE A 139 -4.05 2.55 -5.88
CA ILE A 139 -4.07 1.41 -6.79
C ILE A 139 -5.12 1.64 -7.87
N HIS A 140 -4.72 1.54 -9.13
CA HIS A 140 -5.62 1.66 -10.27
C HIS A 140 -6.51 0.41 -10.41
N ARG A 141 -7.72 0.60 -10.94
CA ARG A 141 -8.71 -0.46 -11.15
C ARG A 141 -8.14 -1.70 -11.85
N ASN A 142 -7.33 -1.52 -12.88
CA ASN A 142 -6.77 -2.66 -13.62
C ASN A 142 -5.88 -3.54 -12.76
N LEU A 143 -5.16 -2.97 -11.80
CA LEU A 143 -4.32 -3.71 -10.88
C LEU A 143 -5.16 -4.42 -9.81
N PHE A 144 -6.02 -3.69 -9.07
CA PHE A 144 -6.74 -4.30 -7.95
C PHE A 144 -7.78 -5.35 -8.36
N LYS A 145 -8.31 -5.31 -9.59
CA LYS A 145 -9.17 -6.39 -10.09
C LYS A 145 -8.41 -7.65 -10.51
N THR A 146 -7.09 -7.57 -10.64
CA THR A 146 -6.26 -8.65 -11.18
C THR A 146 -5.40 -9.30 -10.10
N VAL A 147 -4.84 -8.49 -9.20
CA VAL A 147 -3.89 -8.96 -8.18
C VAL A 147 -4.46 -8.67 -6.79
N PRO A 148 -4.80 -9.70 -6.01
CA PRO A 148 -5.15 -9.55 -4.60
C PRO A 148 -3.88 -9.49 -3.73
N PHE A 149 -4.03 -9.04 -2.49
CA PHE A 149 -3.04 -9.28 -1.43
C PHE A 149 -3.05 -10.77 -1.03
N ASP A 150 -1.88 -11.38 -0.82
CA ASP A 150 -1.82 -12.77 -0.38
C ASP A 150 -2.28 -12.89 1.09
N PRO A 151 -3.41 -13.59 1.35
CA PRO A 151 -3.95 -13.72 2.71
C PRO A 151 -3.06 -14.54 3.65
N ASN A 152 -2.05 -15.24 3.14
CA ASN A 152 -1.10 -16.02 3.93
C ASN A 152 0.09 -15.16 4.40
N VAL A 153 0.30 -13.99 3.83
CA VAL A 153 1.32 -13.04 4.27
C VAL A 153 0.82 -12.29 5.49
N THR A 154 1.40 -12.59 6.64
CA THR A 154 0.99 -12.03 7.92
C THR A 154 1.55 -10.64 8.20
N ARG A 155 2.68 -10.28 7.55
CA ARG A 155 3.35 -8.97 7.66
C ARG A 155 4.21 -8.72 6.44
N GLY A 156 4.25 -7.46 5.97
CA GLY A 156 4.95 -7.08 4.74
C GLY A 156 4.12 -7.37 3.49
N GLU A 157 2.80 -7.41 3.65
CA GLU A 157 1.82 -7.64 2.58
C GLU A 157 1.87 -6.55 1.51
N ASP A 158 2.32 -5.34 1.86
CA ASP A 158 2.53 -4.23 0.94
C ASP A 158 3.69 -4.50 -0.04
N ILE A 159 4.82 -4.99 0.47
CA ILE A 159 5.98 -5.36 -0.36
C ILE A 159 5.65 -6.58 -1.21
N ASP A 160 5.01 -7.59 -0.63
CA ASP A 160 4.55 -8.78 -1.35
C ASP A 160 3.61 -8.40 -2.49
N TYR A 161 2.64 -7.53 -2.23
CA TYR A 161 1.72 -7.02 -3.24
C TYR A 161 2.43 -6.34 -4.40
N LEU A 162 3.45 -5.53 -4.12
CA LEU A 162 4.27 -4.89 -5.13
C LEU A 162 5.00 -5.91 -6.02
N ILE A 163 5.56 -6.94 -5.40
CA ILE A 163 6.26 -8.02 -6.10
C ILE A 163 5.29 -8.75 -7.02
N ASN A 164 4.12 -9.13 -6.50
CA ASN A 164 3.08 -9.80 -7.27
C ASN A 164 2.58 -8.91 -8.41
N ALA A 165 2.27 -7.64 -8.16
CA ALA A 165 1.88 -6.69 -9.19
C ALA A 165 2.91 -6.63 -10.32
N LYS A 166 4.20 -6.55 -9.98
CA LYS A 166 5.30 -6.53 -10.96
C LYS A 166 5.39 -7.84 -11.77
N MET A 167 5.17 -8.98 -11.14
CA MET A 167 5.15 -10.29 -11.83
C MET A 167 4.02 -10.36 -12.86
N PHE A 168 2.90 -9.70 -12.61
CA PHE A 168 1.77 -9.59 -13.55
C PHE A 168 1.91 -8.41 -14.54
N GLY A 169 3.06 -7.75 -14.58
CA GLY A 169 3.36 -6.69 -15.54
C GLY A 169 2.83 -5.30 -15.16
N PHE A 170 2.37 -5.11 -13.93
CA PHE A 170 1.97 -3.82 -13.39
C PHE A 170 3.14 -3.06 -12.77
N HIS A 171 3.03 -1.72 -12.72
CA HIS A 171 4.11 -0.86 -12.27
C HIS A 171 3.65 0.10 -11.20
N PHE A 172 4.47 0.19 -10.14
CA PHE A 172 4.33 1.18 -9.09
C PHE A 172 5.33 2.33 -9.26
N PHE A 173 4.84 3.52 -9.01
CA PHE A 173 5.65 4.73 -8.97
C PHE A 173 5.52 5.40 -7.60
N LEU A 174 6.60 5.96 -7.09
CA LEU A 174 6.56 6.83 -5.92
C LEU A 174 6.28 8.25 -6.40
N ASP A 175 5.37 8.94 -5.72
CA ASP A 175 5.21 10.40 -5.85
C ASP A 175 5.74 11.08 -4.59
N ARG A 176 6.75 11.94 -4.75
CA ARG A 176 7.36 12.69 -3.64
C ARG A 176 6.45 13.75 -3.03
N GLU A 177 5.35 14.11 -3.69
CA GLU A 177 4.34 15.03 -3.15
C GLU A 177 3.32 14.33 -2.23
N LEU A 178 3.26 13.00 -2.25
CA LEU A 178 2.33 12.22 -1.47
C LEU A 178 2.94 11.76 -0.16
N SER A 179 3.01 12.66 0.81
CA SER A 179 3.39 12.33 2.19
C SER A 179 2.17 12.24 3.10
N ILE A 180 2.18 11.25 4.00
CA ILE A 180 1.18 11.06 5.05
C ILE A 180 1.89 11.04 6.39
N LYS A 181 1.33 11.73 7.38
CA LYS A 181 1.86 11.70 8.73
C LYS A 181 1.36 10.45 9.45
N HIS A 182 2.29 9.59 9.81
CA HIS A 182 2.02 8.35 10.53
C HIS A 182 2.28 8.54 12.02
N LEU A 183 1.24 8.31 12.84
CA LEU A 183 1.25 8.54 14.29
C LEU A 183 0.89 7.24 15.02
N PRO A 184 1.76 6.23 14.99
CA PRO A 184 1.46 4.95 15.63
C PRO A 184 1.21 5.13 17.12
N PRO A 185 0.31 4.33 17.71
CA PRO A 185 0.02 4.37 19.13
C PRO A 185 1.31 4.16 19.95
N LYS A 186 1.43 4.87 21.06
CA LYS A 186 2.56 4.69 21.97
C LYS A 186 2.53 3.26 22.51
N LYS A 187 3.64 2.56 22.39
CA LYS A 187 3.86 1.23 22.99
C LYS A 187 3.93 1.33 24.50
#